data_d37f3d83bf494fdfc32115f9f45897b4
#
_entry.id   d37f3d83bf494fdfc32115f9f45897b4
#
_cell.length_a   1.000
_cell.length_b   1.000
_cell.length_c   1.000
_cell.angle_alpha   90.00
_cell.angle_beta   90.00
_cell.angle_gamma   90.00
#
_symmetry.space_group_name_H-M   'P 1'
#
loop_
_entity.id
_entity.type
_entity.pdbx_description
1 polymer ?
#
loop_
_entity_poly.entity_id
_entity_poly.type
_entity_poly.pdbx_seq_one_letter_code
_entity_poly.pdbx_strand_id
1 'polypeptide(L)'
;MTAYHPGVMSSGRVVSLQLKREHWEPLAPVDQIRLTEDGIDGDRHAGRAEGKRQILLIDAGDLRDLDLKPGDLREQVTVELPGLMALPEGTRLRLGTAVLELTGECGPCTHIGEHVGVEDPEAFRQQLEGRRGVLARVSEPGEIRVGDPVETAA
;
A
#
# COMPACT_ATOMS: atom_id res chain seq x y z
N MET A 1 2.94 5.16 -27.10
CA MET A 1 2.33 3.92 -26.60
C MET A 1 3.41 2.94 -26.21
N THR A 2 3.36 2.44 -25.01
CA THR A 2 4.33 1.44 -24.55
C THR A 2 3.95 0.08 -25.14
N ALA A 3 4.90 -0.59 -25.76
CA ALA A 3 4.68 -1.93 -26.27
C ALA A 3 4.47 -2.89 -25.10
N TYR A 4 3.58 -3.86 -25.28
CA TYR A 4 3.38 -4.91 -24.30
C TYR A 4 4.59 -5.85 -24.30
N HIS A 5 5.15 -6.08 -23.14
CA HIS A 5 6.28 -7.00 -22.95
C HIS A 5 5.86 -8.11 -21.99
N PRO A 6 5.75 -9.36 -22.47
CA PRO A 6 5.49 -10.49 -21.58
C PRO A 6 6.59 -10.58 -20.50
N GLY A 7 6.21 -10.60 -19.23
CA GLY A 7 7.14 -10.63 -18.11
C GLY A 7 7.45 -9.28 -17.49
N VAL A 8 7.15 -8.16 -18.17
CA VAL A 8 7.19 -6.82 -17.57
C VAL A 8 5.75 -6.36 -17.47
N MET A 9 5.12 -6.67 -16.36
CA MET A 9 3.67 -6.46 -16.20
C MET A 9 3.33 -5.06 -15.72
N SER A 10 4.06 -4.57 -14.75
CA SER A 10 3.83 -3.25 -14.19
C SER A 10 5.12 -2.73 -13.61
N SER A 11 5.34 -1.45 -13.79
CA SER A 11 6.46 -0.76 -13.15
C SER A 11 6.02 0.62 -12.69
N GLY A 12 6.60 1.07 -11.60
CA GLY A 12 6.30 2.35 -11.01
C GLY A 12 7.37 2.71 -9.99
N ARG A 13 6.99 3.51 -9.01
CA ARG A 13 7.92 3.94 -7.98
C ARG A 13 7.22 4.17 -6.65
N VAL A 14 7.99 4.14 -5.57
CA VAL A 14 7.52 4.48 -4.24
C VAL A 14 7.45 5.99 -4.13
N VAL A 15 6.27 6.52 -3.80
CA VAL A 15 6.01 7.96 -3.68
C VAL A 15 6.16 8.43 -2.25
N SER A 16 5.68 7.63 -1.29
CA SER A 16 5.66 8.02 0.11
C SER A 16 5.63 6.79 0.99
N LEU A 17 6.20 6.91 2.18
CA LEU A 17 6.24 5.83 3.17
C LEU A 17 5.78 6.37 4.51
N GLN A 18 4.94 5.62 5.22
CA GLN A 18 4.39 6.00 6.51
C GLN A 18 4.40 4.82 7.48
N LEU A 19 4.62 5.10 8.76
CA LEU A 19 4.55 4.08 9.80
C LEU A 19 3.33 4.31 10.69
N LYS A 20 2.65 3.22 11.03
CA LYS A 20 1.59 3.20 12.04
C LYS A 20 2.22 2.83 13.37
N ARG A 21 2.53 3.83 14.19
CA ARG A 21 3.16 3.58 15.49
C ARG A 21 2.13 3.27 16.56
N GLU A 22 1.02 4.03 16.55
CA GLU A 22 -0.05 3.87 17.52
C GLU A 22 -1.41 3.73 16.82
N HIS A 23 -2.39 3.22 17.56
CA HIS A 23 -3.74 3.06 17.06
C HIS A 23 -4.42 4.42 16.87
N TRP A 24 -4.89 4.70 15.65
CA TRP A 24 -5.60 5.92 15.28
C TRP A 24 -4.81 7.22 15.40
N GLU A 25 -3.54 7.17 15.71
CA GLU A 25 -2.69 8.35 15.59
C GLU A 25 -2.36 8.64 14.13
N PRO A 26 -2.04 9.89 13.78
CA PRO A 26 -1.54 10.18 12.43
C PRO A 26 -0.32 9.34 12.10
N LEU A 27 -0.22 8.93 10.85
CA LEU A 27 0.93 8.14 10.42
C LEU A 27 2.18 9.00 10.41
N ALA A 28 3.31 8.40 10.77
CA ALA A 28 4.59 9.07 10.76
C ALA A 28 5.24 8.93 9.38
N PRO A 29 5.43 10.04 8.63
CA PRO A 29 6.14 9.94 7.35
C PRO A 29 7.61 9.64 7.59
N VAL A 30 8.17 8.77 6.75
CA VAL A 30 9.58 8.38 6.84
C VAL A 30 10.17 8.30 5.44
N ASP A 31 11.50 8.38 5.33
CA ASP A 31 12.20 8.32 4.06
C ASP A 31 12.50 6.88 3.63
N GLN A 32 12.57 5.99 4.60
CA GLN A 32 12.83 4.58 4.33
C GLN A 32 12.22 3.70 5.41
N ILE A 33 11.94 2.46 5.03
CA ILE A 33 11.46 1.44 5.95
C ILE A 33 12.31 0.19 5.78
N ARG A 34 12.43 -0.55 6.87
CA ARG A 34 13.08 -1.86 6.87
C ARG A 34 12.00 -2.92 7.03
N LEU A 35 12.02 -3.92 6.17
CA LEU A 35 11.08 -5.02 6.20
C LEU A 35 11.76 -6.27 6.73
N THR A 36 11.09 -6.90 7.68
CA THR A 36 11.49 -8.20 8.25
C THR A 36 10.40 -9.21 7.88
N GLU A 37 10.59 -10.46 8.27
CA GLU A 37 9.56 -11.49 8.08
C GLU A 37 8.25 -11.12 8.76
N ASP A 38 8.30 -10.30 9.82
CA ASP A 38 7.12 -9.91 10.59
C ASP A 38 6.40 -8.70 10.04
N GLY A 39 6.97 -8.02 9.05
CA GLY A 39 6.39 -6.81 8.47
C GLY A 39 7.37 -5.65 8.50
N ILE A 40 6.86 -4.45 8.66
CA ILE A 40 7.68 -3.24 8.70
C ILE A 40 8.20 -3.04 10.13
N ASP A 41 9.52 -2.96 10.26
CA ASP A 41 10.15 -2.69 11.55
C ASP A 41 9.66 -1.35 12.10
N GLY A 42 9.16 -1.36 13.33
CA GLY A 42 8.62 -0.17 13.98
C GLY A 42 7.14 0.12 13.70
N ASP A 43 6.48 -0.67 12.86
CA ASP A 43 5.05 -0.52 12.57
C ASP A 43 4.23 -1.40 13.51
N ARG A 44 3.07 -0.88 13.94
CA ARG A 44 2.22 -1.64 14.87
C ARG A 44 1.59 -2.90 14.29
N HIS A 45 1.58 -3.05 12.95
CA HIS A 45 1.05 -4.24 12.30
C HIS A 45 2.07 -5.37 12.15
N ALA A 46 3.34 -5.13 12.54
CA ALA A 46 4.36 -6.16 12.48
C ALA A 46 3.96 -7.37 13.34
N GLY A 47 4.10 -8.57 12.78
CA GLY A 47 3.78 -9.83 13.47
C GLY A 47 2.30 -10.17 13.58
N ARG A 48 1.41 -9.35 12.99
CA ARG A 48 -0.03 -9.54 13.11
C ARG A 48 -0.62 -10.33 11.95
N ALA A 49 -1.76 -10.98 12.23
CA ALA A 49 -2.60 -11.64 11.23
C ALA A 49 -1.84 -12.61 10.35
N GLU A 50 -0.85 -13.29 10.90
CA GLU A 50 -0.02 -14.26 10.17
C GLU A 50 0.62 -13.64 8.92
N GLY A 51 0.79 -12.35 8.92
CA GLY A 51 1.41 -11.61 7.84
C GLY A 51 0.50 -11.13 6.73
N LYS A 52 -0.73 -11.61 6.64
CA LYS A 52 -1.63 -11.28 5.53
C LYS A 52 -1.98 -9.81 5.44
N ARG A 53 -1.98 -9.10 6.56
CA ARG A 53 -2.34 -7.68 6.64
C ARG A 53 -1.20 -6.83 7.19
N GLN A 54 0.03 -7.25 6.93
CA GLN A 54 1.20 -6.52 7.44
C GLN A 54 1.32 -5.13 6.85
N ILE A 55 0.99 -4.98 5.57
CA ILE A 55 1.26 -3.77 4.81
C ILE A 55 0.06 -3.45 3.93
N LEU A 56 -0.31 -2.17 3.88
CA LEU A 56 -1.32 -1.68 2.94
C LEU A 56 -0.62 -0.80 1.91
N LEU A 57 -0.85 -1.08 0.63
CA LEU A 57 -0.36 -0.28 -0.49
C LEU A 57 -1.53 0.41 -1.18
N ILE A 58 -1.33 1.68 -1.57
CA ILE A 58 -2.31 2.41 -2.36
C ILE A 58 -1.60 3.09 -3.51
N ASP A 59 -2.26 3.13 -4.67
CA ASP A 59 -1.76 3.88 -5.82
C ASP A 59 -2.04 5.37 -5.62
N ALA A 60 -1.03 6.19 -5.84
CA ALA A 60 -1.13 7.63 -5.69
C ALA A 60 -2.19 8.24 -6.61
N GLY A 61 -2.44 7.62 -7.78
CA GLY A 61 -3.50 8.06 -8.67
C GLY A 61 -4.88 7.98 -8.05
N ASP A 62 -5.14 6.91 -7.29
CA ASP A 62 -6.40 6.76 -6.58
C ASP A 62 -6.57 7.82 -5.50
N LEU A 63 -5.49 8.16 -4.79
CA LEU A 63 -5.53 9.23 -3.80
C LEU A 63 -5.86 10.58 -4.45
N ARG A 64 -5.22 10.88 -5.58
CA ARG A 64 -5.48 12.13 -6.30
C ARG A 64 -6.94 12.23 -6.76
N ASP A 65 -7.50 11.12 -7.26
CA ASP A 65 -8.89 11.07 -7.70
C ASP A 65 -9.87 11.30 -6.56
N LEU A 66 -9.48 10.94 -5.34
CA LEU A 66 -10.28 11.12 -4.14
C LEU A 66 -9.97 12.42 -3.40
N ASP A 67 -9.07 13.23 -3.94
CA ASP A 67 -8.60 14.48 -3.31
C ASP A 67 -7.97 14.23 -1.94
N LEU A 68 -7.18 13.16 -1.84
CA LEU A 68 -6.51 12.76 -0.62
C LEU A 68 -4.99 12.79 -0.79
N LYS A 69 -4.29 12.79 0.33
CA LYS A 69 -2.83 12.80 0.40
C LYS A 69 -2.30 11.44 0.86
N PRO A 70 -1.03 11.12 0.55
CA PRO A 70 -0.41 9.92 1.07
C PRO A 70 -0.56 9.81 2.58
N GLY A 71 -0.96 8.63 3.04
CA GLY A 71 -1.20 8.35 4.45
C GLY A 71 -2.63 8.56 4.90
N ASP A 72 -3.44 9.31 4.17
CA ASP A 72 -4.83 9.60 4.57
C ASP A 72 -5.68 8.35 4.73
N LEU A 73 -5.42 7.32 3.94
CA LEU A 73 -6.14 6.06 4.03
C LEU A 73 -5.40 5.02 4.89
N ARG A 74 -4.43 5.50 5.66
CA ARG A 74 -3.66 4.70 6.62
C ARG A 74 -2.78 3.64 5.96
N GLU A 75 -2.39 3.90 4.73
CA GLU A 75 -1.45 3.02 4.04
C GLU A 75 0.00 3.31 4.47
N GLN A 76 0.80 2.27 4.60
CA GLN A 76 2.21 2.40 4.89
C GLN A 76 3.02 2.72 3.63
N VAL A 77 2.56 2.24 2.47
CA VAL A 77 3.29 2.40 1.21
C VAL A 77 2.39 3.02 0.17
N THR A 78 2.75 4.21 -0.30
CA THR A 78 2.06 4.87 -1.40
C THR A 78 2.95 4.74 -2.63
N VAL A 79 2.40 4.17 -3.70
CA VAL A 79 3.16 3.92 -4.94
C VAL A 79 2.51 4.63 -6.11
N GLU A 80 3.30 5.00 -7.10
CA GLU A 80 2.79 5.38 -8.42
C GLU A 80 2.83 4.12 -9.26
N LEU A 81 1.71 3.42 -9.34
CA LEU A 81 1.61 2.15 -10.03
C LEU A 81 0.19 1.98 -10.56
N PRO A 82 -0.13 2.61 -11.69
CA PRO A 82 -1.43 2.43 -12.31
C PRO A 82 -1.71 0.95 -12.53
N GLY A 83 -2.91 0.51 -12.16
CA GLY A 83 -3.27 -0.91 -12.27
C GLY A 83 -2.96 -1.74 -11.03
N LEU A 84 -2.46 -1.12 -9.95
CA LEU A 84 -2.21 -1.85 -8.70
C LEU A 84 -3.40 -2.68 -8.27
N MET A 85 -4.61 -2.08 -8.28
CA MET A 85 -5.83 -2.75 -7.83
C MET A 85 -6.26 -3.91 -8.72
N ALA A 86 -5.75 -3.98 -9.95
CA ALA A 86 -6.06 -5.06 -10.89
C ALA A 86 -5.10 -6.25 -10.78
N LEU A 87 -4.03 -6.11 -10.01
CA LEU A 87 -3.08 -7.21 -9.84
C LEU A 87 -3.71 -8.32 -9.00
N PRO A 88 -3.58 -9.58 -9.43
CA PRO A 88 -4.20 -10.67 -8.69
C PRO A 88 -3.51 -10.96 -7.36
N GLU A 89 -4.26 -11.56 -6.44
CA GLU A 89 -3.71 -12.10 -5.20
C GLU A 89 -2.56 -13.05 -5.54
N GLY A 90 -1.50 -13.00 -4.76
CA GLY A 90 -0.31 -13.79 -4.99
C GLY A 90 0.74 -13.10 -5.86
N THR A 91 0.40 -11.97 -6.48
CA THR A 91 1.39 -11.19 -7.23
C THR A 91 2.51 -10.75 -6.29
N ARG A 92 3.75 -10.91 -6.76
CA ARG A 92 4.92 -10.48 -6.02
C ARG A 92 5.43 -9.17 -6.61
N LEU A 93 5.66 -8.19 -5.75
CA LEU A 93 6.20 -6.89 -6.14
C LEU A 93 7.55 -6.68 -5.49
N ARG A 94 8.53 -6.29 -6.28
CA ARG A 94 9.82 -5.85 -5.76
C ARG A 94 9.77 -4.35 -5.54
N LEU A 95 10.08 -3.94 -4.32
CA LEU A 95 10.19 -2.53 -3.94
C LEU A 95 11.55 -2.36 -3.26
N GLY A 96 12.44 -1.59 -3.86
CA GLY A 96 13.80 -1.51 -3.34
C GLY A 96 14.46 -2.87 -3.35
N THR A 97 14.94 -3.32 -2.20
CA THR A 97 15.54 -4.65 -2.05
C THR A 97 14.58 -5.69 -1.46
N ALA A 98 13.36 -5.29 -1.14
CA ALA A 98 12.35 -6.18 -0.56
C ALA A 98 11.39 -6.69 -1.62
N VAL A 99 10.72 -7.81 -1.30
CA VAL A 99 9.64 -8.35 -2.13
C VAL A 99 8.41 -8.53 -1.27
N LEU A 100 7.28 -7.98 -1.73
CA LEU A 100 5.98 -8.13 -1.10
C LEU A 100 5.12 -9.07 -1.94
N GLU A 101 4.30 -9.86 -1.26
CA GLU A 101 3.29 -10.69 -1.93
C GLU A 101 1.92 -10.12 -1.61
N LEU A 102 1.13 -9.83 -2.63
CA LEU A 102 -0.22 -9.29 -2.47
C LEU A 102 -1.14 -10.38 -1.92
N THR A 103 -1.90 -10.04 -0.88
CA THR A 103 -2.77 -11.01 -0.21
C THR A 103 -4.26 -10.75 -0.44
N GLY A 104 -4.62 -9.63 -1.06
CA GLY A 104 -6.00 -9.31 -1.40
C GLY A 104 -6.30 -7.83 -1.28
N GLU A 105 -7.50 -7.44 -1.69
CA GLU A 105 -7.94 -6.06 -1.54
C GLU A 105 -8.25 -5.74 -0.08
N CYS A 106 -7.99 -4.49 0.30
CA CYS A 106 -8.49 -3.96 1.57
C CYS A 106 -9.96 -3.57 1.38
N GLY A 107 -10.86 -4.16 2.15
CA GLY A 107 -12.28 -3.82 2.06
C GLY A 107 -12.55 -2.42 2.64
N PRO A 108 -13.30 -1.57 1.92
CA PRO A 108 -13.65 -0.26 2.47
C PRO A 108 -14.67 -0.38 3.61
N CYS A 109 -14.57 0.51 4.60
CA CYS A 109 -15.51 0.58 5.71
C CYS A 109 -15.79 2.03 6.07
N THR A 110 -16.81 2.27 6.90
CA THR A 110 -17.18 3.64 7.27
C THR A 110 -16.19 4.27 8.26
N HIS A 111 -15.46 3.46 9.02
CA HIS A 111 -14.46 3.96 9.98
C HIS A 111 -13.39 4.84 9.31
N ILE A 112 -12.97 4.49 8.11
CA ILE A 112 -11.94 5.29 7.44
C ILE A 112 -12.48 6.68 7.09
N GLY A 113 -13.76 6.79 6.71
CA GLY A 113 -14.39 8.08 6.45
C GLY A 113 -14.49 8.94 7.69
N GLU A 114 -14.82 8.33 8.82
CA GLU A 114 -14.84 9.02 10.11
C GLU A 114 -13.44 9.53 10.46
N HIS A 115 -12.43 8.71 10.24
CA HIS A 115 -11.05 9.07 10.53
C HIS A 115 -10.56 10.23 9.65
N VAL A 116 -10.89 10.22 8.37
CA VAL A 116 -10.54 11.28 7.42
C VAL A 116 -11.33 12.55 7.71
N GLY A 117 -12.53 12.43 8.30
CA GLY A 117 -13.37 13.56 8.66
C GLY A 117 -14.33 13.98 7.55
N VAL A 118 -14.74 13.05 6.69
CA VAL A 118 -15.72 13.34 5.64
C VAL A 118 -17.12 13.49 6.22
N GLU A 119 -17.97 14.27 5.55
CA GLU A 119 -19.35 14.51 6.02
C GLU A 119 -20.21 13.26 5.95
N ASP A 120 -20.03 12.43 4.93
CA ASP A 120 -20.85 11.23 4.71
C ASP A 120 -19.94 10.00 4.60
N PRO A 121 -19.64 9.33 5.71
CA PRO A 121 -18.76 8.14 5.69
C PRO A 121 -19.27 6.99 4.82
N GLU A 122 -20.59 6.82 4.67
CA GLU A 122 -21.13 5.77 3.81
C GLU A 122 -20.93 6.10 2.32
N ALA A 123 -21.14 7.34 1.91
CA ALA A 123 -20.86 7.76 0.55
C ALA A 123 -19.37 7.64 0.24
N PHE A 124 -18.51 7.98 1.21
CA PHE A 124 -17.07 7.83 1.05
C PHE A 124 -16.67 6.37 0.91
N ARG A 125 -17.28 5.49 1.72
CA ARG A 125 -17.06 4.04 1.61
C ARG A 125 -17.35 3.56 0.19
N GLN A 126 -18.45 4.02 -0.41
CA GLN A 126 -18.81 3.65 -1.77
C GLN A 126 -17.78 4.17 -2.79
N GLN A 127 -17.25 5.37 -2.58
CA GLN A 127 -16.20 5.91 -3.45
C GLN A 127 -14.90 5.11 -3.37
N LEU A 128 -14.65 4.45 -2.24
CA LEU A 128 -13.46 3.63 -2.05
C LEU A 128 -13.55 2.25 -2.68
N GLU A 129 -14.71 1.83 -3.16
CA GLU A 129 -14.86 0.54 -3.84
C GLU A 129 -13.87 0.44 -5.00
N GLY A 130 -13.02 -0.59 -4.97
CA GLY A 130 -11.99 -0.79 -6.00
C GLY A 130 -10.78 0.12 -5.89
N ARG A 131 -10.65 0.94 -4.84
CA ARG A 131 -9.51 1.86 -4.65
C ARG A 131 -9.03 1.94 -3.21
N ARG A 132 -9.51 1.09 -2.32
CA ARG A 132 -9.11 1.11 -0.90
C ARG A 132 -7.69 0.63 -0.68
N GLY A 133 -7.06 0.08 -1.72
CA GLY A 133 -5.71 -0.42 -1.65
C GLY A 133 -5.64 -1.93 -1.57
N VAL A 134 -4.43 -2.44 -1.61
CA VAL A 134 -4.16 -3.87 -1.53
C VAL A 134 -3.31 -4.18 -0.31
N LEU A 135 -3.60 -5.32 0.30
CA LEU A 135 -2.86 -5.82 1.45
C LEU A 135 -1.73 -6.70 0.96
N ALA A 136 -0.65 -6.72 1.72
CA ALA A 136 0.52 -7.50 1.38
C ALA A 136 1.22 -8.01 2.62
N ARG A 137 2.04 -9.04 2.41
CA ARG A 137 2.97 -9.57 3.40
C ARG A 137 4.39 -9.53 2.83
N VAL A 138 5.37 -9.59 3.71
CA VAL A 138 6.77 -9.62 3.29
C VAL A 138 7.11 -11.02 2.79
N SER A 139 7.50 -11.11 1.52
CA SER A 139 7.96 -12.34 0.90
C SER A 139 9.50 -12.45 1.03
N GLU A 140 10.21 -11.35 0.81
CA GLU A 140 11.66 -11.28 1.02
C GLU A 140 11.98 -10.00 1.80
N PRO A 141 12.64 -10.12 2.96
CA PRO A 141 13.06 -8.95 3.73
C PRO A 141 13.99 -8.04 2.95
N GLY A 142 14.03 -6.77 3.34
CA GLY A 142 14.87 -5.78 2.69
C GLY A 142 14.53 -4.38 3.14
N GLU A 143 14.94 -3.41 2.34
CA GLU A 143 14.68 -1.99 2.62
C GLU A 143 13.98 -1.34 1.43
N ILE A 144 13.09 -0.42 1.74
CA ILE A 144 12.39 0.40 0.74
C ILE A 144 12.63 1.85 1.07
N ARG A 145 12.95 2.64 0.05
CA ARG A 145 13.15 4.09 0.18
C ARG A 145 12.20 4.82 -0.74
N VAL A 146 11.81 6.02 -0.35
CA VAL A 146 11.05 6.91 -1.25
C VAL A 146 11.84 7.09 -2.54
N GLY A 147 11.19 6.91 -3.68
CA GLY A 147 11.81 6.98 -5.00
C GLY A 147 12.24 5.64 -5.58
N ASP A 148 12.25 4.59 -4.78
CA ASP A 148 12.62 3.26 -5.26
C ASP A 148 11.68 2.75 -6.34
N PRO A 149 12.20 1.97 -7.30
CA PRO A 149 11.34 1.36 -8.32
C PRO A 149 10.43 0.30 -7.71
N VAL A 150 9.27 0.14 -8.33
CA VAL A 150 8.30 -0.90 -8.01
C VAL A 150 8.07 -1.70 -9.28
N GLU A 151 8.28 -3.01 -9.22
CA GLU A 151 8.09 -3.88 -10.39
C GLU A 151 7.55 -5.22 -9.95
N THR A 152 6.84 -5.88 -10.87
CA THR A 152 6.43 -7.26 -10.62
C THR A 152 7.67 -8.15 -10.59
N ALA A 153 7.70 -9.08 -9.64
CA ALA A 153 8.78 -10.04 -9.49
C ALA A 153 8.31 -11.43 -9.95
N ALA A 154 9.25 -12.17 -10.48
CA ALA A 154 8.96 -13.54 -10.89
C ALA A 154 8.74 -14.48 -9.71
#